data_72474c04f4a017d6f15148f1b68642ec
#
_entry.id   72474c04f4a017d6f15148f1b68642ec
#
_cell.length_a   1.000
_cell.length_b   1.000
_cell.length_c   1.000
_cell.angle_alpha   90.00
_cell.angle_beta   90.00
_cell.angle_gamma   90.00
#
_symmetry.space_group_name_H-M   'P 1'
#
loop_
_entity.id
_entity.type
_entity.pdbx_description
1 polymer ?
#
loop_
_entity_poly.entity_id
_entity_poly.type
_entity_poly.pdbx_seq_one_letter_code
_entity_poly.pdbx_strand_id
1 'polypeptide(L)'
;MTGRVIHFPRQPLSSESGVAAAERVLATPLIERRVRAEELALEDPETLLSLCSLLRQRLESEPAAVRDETEFLYRFVETPRREIGLFDEREYFLGETALLAGTACRQLSRRDEAHLWFDRAEAGFRHTVNAVGDLSRLGYQRLAERFEERQIDVVLELLPSLLESFRSLDMAEDALKCRFLEGLALMETDELARAVHVFQEIAANASALGSPRLVASAYANLTHIYGMMGDAEGAMNASAKALPILRRLDDRVALAKVQWGLATLLRETGQIGASIEAYRQAQRDFESIGMRADIAALNLVVADLLLEQGRDREALLEIAAALPVISELKMAPEGMAALTLLRESTRHQEVNRQALRELHGYFEELQP
;
A
#
# COMPACT_ATOMS: atom_id res chain seq x y z
N MET A 1 -5.98 -23.26 40.08
CA MET A 1 -4.98 -22.41 39.40
C MET A 1 -5.74 -21.50 38.45
N THR A 2 -6.02 -20.29 38.88
CA THR A 2 -6.73 -19.28 38.07
C THR A 2 -5.72 -18.70 37.08
N GLY A 3 -5.73 -19.19 35.83
CA GLY A 3 -4.96 -18.61 34.76
C GLY A 3 -5.40 -17.16 34.58
N ARG A 4 -4.48 -16.20 34.77
CA ARG A 4 -4.67 -14.84 34.34
C ARG A 4 -4.80 -14.85 32.82
N VAL A 5 -5.99 -14.63 32.30
CA VAL A 5 -6.19 -14.29 30.90
C VAL A 5 -5.59 -12.88 30.72
N ILE A 6 -4.39 -12.81 30.18
CA ILE A 6 -3.79 -11.53 29.80
C ILE A 6 -4.52 -11.11 28.52
N HIS A 7 -5.47 -10.21 28.65
CA HIS A 7 -6.00 -9.49 27.50
C HIS A 7 -4.88 -8.56 27.01
N PHE A 8 -4.21 -8.93 25.93
CA PHE A 8 -3.45 -7.95 25.18
C PHE A 8 -4.40 -6.81 24.80
N PRO A 9 -4.10 -5.55 25.17
CA PRO A 9 -4.95 -4.43 24.80
C PRO A 9 -5.09 -4.40 23.28
N ARG A 10 -6.29 -4.16 22.77
CA ARG A 10 -6.63 -4.07 21.33
C ARG A 10 -5.85 -2.97 20.60
N GLN A 11 -5.26 -2.04 21.36
CA GLN A 11 -4.14 -1.19 20.95
C GLN A 11 -3.06 -1.38 22.01
N PRO A 12 -1.80 -1.66 21.63
CA PRO A 12 -0.72 -1.71 22.59
C PRO A 12 -0.57 -0.30 23.20
N LEU A 13 -1.04 -0.13 24.42
CA LEU A 13 -0.59 0.96 25.27
C LEU A 13 0.89 0.64 25.57
N SER A 14 1.78 1.05 24.65
CA SER A 14 3.20 1.02 24.92
C SER A 14 3.45 1.96 26.10
N SER A 15 4.02 1.44 27.18
CA SER A 15 4.48 2.30 28.27
C SER A 15 5.55 3.25 27.74
N GLU A 16 5.70 4.44 28.32
CA GLU A 16 6.80 5.35 27.96
C GLU A 16 8.16 4.63 28.02
N SER A 17 8.31 3.68 28.93
CA SER A 17 9.48 2.82 29.07
C SER A 17 9.67 1.89 27.88
N GLY A 18 8.60 1.23 27.40
CA GLY A 18 8.64 0.33 26.23
C GLY A 18 8.97 1.06 24.94
N VAL A 19 8.41 2.27 24.71
CA VAL A 19 8.73 3.10 23.55
C VAL A 19 10.19 3.52 23.55
N ALA A 20 10.70 4.02 24.67
CA ALA A 20 12.10 4.42 24.79
C ALA A 20 13.06 3.24 24.59
N ALA A 21 12.69 2.03 25.04
CA ALA A 21 13.45 0.81 24.77
C ALA A 21 13.43 0.46 23.29
N ALA A 22 12.26 0.49 22.65
CA ALA A 22 12.09 0.22 21.22
C ALA A 22 12.88 1.20 20.34
N GLU A 23 12.88 2.48 20.68
CA GLU A 23 13.69 3.50 19.97
C GLU A 23 15.18 3.21 20.09
N ARG A 24 15.67 2.80 21.26
CA ARG A 24 17.08 2.38 21.45
C ARG A 24 17.42 1.15 20.58
N VAL A 25 16.51 0.19 20.49
CA VAL A 25 16.68 -0.97 19.60
C VAL A 25 16.83 -0.52 18.16
N LEU A 26 15.93 0.33 17.67
CA LEU A 26 15.95 0.83 16.28
C LEU A 26 17.19 1.71 15.99
N ALA A 27 17.70 2.42 16.97
CA ALA A 27 18.94 3.19 16.84
C ALA A 27 20.21 2.31 16.83
N THR A 28 20.12 1.06 17.28
CA THR A 28 21.25 0.13 17.33
C THR A 28 21.36 -0.64 15.99
N PRO A 29 22.58 -0.74 15.38
CA PRO A 29 22.75 -1.53 14.16
C PRO A 29 22.31 -2.97 14.31
N LEU A 30 21.65 -3.55 13.31
CA LEU A 30 21.09 -4.93 13.34
C LEU A 30 22.11 -5.97 13.79
N ILE A 31 23.37 -5.84 13.34
CA ILE A 31 24.45 -6.79 13.65
C ILE A 31 24.80 -6.83 15.15
N GLU A 32 24.61 -5.72 15.86
CA GLU A 32 24.93 -5.59 17.29
C GLU A 32 23.80 -6.06 18.21
N ARG A 33 22.55 -6.03 17.72
CA ARG A 33 21.35 -6.26 18.54
C ARG A 33 21.30 -7.65 19.17
N ARG A 34 21.79 -8.68 18.47
CA ARG A 34 21.83 -10.05 19.03
C ARG A 34 22.74 -10.16 20.24
N VAL A 35 23.88 -9.47 20.20
CA VAL A 35 24.87 -9.48 21.28
C VAL A 35 24.38 -8.64 22.45
N ARG A 36 23.64 -7.57 22.18
CA ARG A 36 23.12 -6.61 23.16
C ARG A 36 21.66 -6.84 23.54
N ALA A 37 21.12 -8.02 23.26
CA ALA A 37 19.69 -8.30 23.41
C ALA A 37 19.16 -8.04 24.83
N GLU A 38 19.91 -8.45 25.86
CA GLU A 38 19.55 -8.23 27.27
C GLU A 38 19.60 -6.73 27.63
N GLU A 39 20.66 -6.03 27.23
CA GLU A 39 20.80 -4.58 27.42
C GLU A 39 19.70 -3.79 26.74
N LEU A 40 19.26 -4.25 25.57
CA LEU A 40 18.19 -3.66 24.76
C LEU A 40 16.79 -4.11 25.19
N ALA A 41 16.68 -4.96 26.18
CA ALA A 41 15.42 -5.54 26.64
C ALA A 41 14.59 -6.21 25.51
N LEU A 42 15.25 -6.85 24.54
CA LEU A 42 14.59 -7.50 23.40
C LEU A 42 13.73 -8.72 23.77
N GLU A 43 13.90 -9.26 24.97
CA GLU A 43 13.11 -10.38 25.51
C GLU A 43 11.87 -9.91 26.28
N ASP A 44 11.77 -8.58 26.51
CA ASP A 44 10.63 -7.97 27.19
C ASP A 44 9.44 -7.79 26.23
N PRO A 45 8.26 -8.34 26.53
CA PRO A 45 7.07 -8.23 25.69
C PRO A 45 6.63 -6.78 25.42
N GLU A 46 6.78 -5.85 26.38
CA GLU A 46 6.42 -4.44 26.18
C GLU A 46 7.33 -3.77 25.15
N THR A 47 8.62 -4.10 25.17
CA THR A 47 9.59 -3.62 24.17
C THR A 47 9.24 -4.15 22.78
N LEU A 48 8.92 -5.45 22.65
CA LEU A 48 8.51 -6.06 21.38
C LEU A 48 7.21 -5.48 20.84
N LEU A 49 6.20 -5.27 21.70
CA LEU A 49 4.93 -4.62 21.31
C LEU A 49 5.17 -3.21 20.78
N SER A 50 6.00 -2.44 21.48
CA SER A 50 6.35 -1.08 21.07
C SER A 50 7.11 -1.07 19.74
N LEU A 51 8.06 -2.00 19.55
CA LEU A 51 8.76 -2.19 18.27
C LEU A 51 7.79 -2.48 17.13
N CYS A 52 6.91 -3.45 17.29
CA CYS A 52 5.90 -3.78 16.27
C CYS A 52 4.99 -2.57 15.96
N SER A 53 4.63 -1.78 16.97
CA SER A 53 3.84 -0.56 16.79
C SER A 53 4.58 0.50 15.99
N LEU A 54 5.85 0.79 16.33
CA LEU A 54 6.68 1.75 15.61
C LEU A 54 6.95 1.30 14.16
N LEU A 55 7.23 0.02 13.95
CA LEU A 55 7.45 -0.54 12.61
C LEU A 55 6.19 -0.47 11.76
N ARG A 56 5.00 -0.69 12.35
CA ARG A 56 3.72 -0.53 11.65
C ARG A 56 3.50 0.91 11.19
N GLN A 57 3.88 1.91 11.98
CA GLN A 57 3.79 3.32 11.59
C GLN A 57 4.73 3.69 10.44
N ARG A 58 5.88 2.99 10.31
CA ARG A 58 6.88 3.22 9.26
C ARG A 58 6.61 2.42 7.98
N LEU A 59 5.67 1.49 7.98
CA LEU A 59 5.41 0.60 6.84
C LEU A 59 5.19 1.34 5.52
N GLU A 60 4.46 2.46 5.54
CA GLU A 60 4.15 3.22 4.32
C GLU A 60 5.33 4.07 3.80
N SER A 61 6.20 4.54 4.70
CA SER A 61 7.31 5.43 4.34
C SER A 61 8.64 4.69 4.12
N GLU A 62 8.85 3.56 4.81
CA GLU A 62 10.13 2.86 4.85
C GLU A 62 9.95 1.31 4.75
N PRO A 63 9.20 0.78 3.76
CA PRO A 63 8.87 -0.64 3.74
C PRO A 63 10.10 -1.56 3.67
N ALA A 64 11.19 -1.14 3.00
CA ALA A 64 12.42 -1.92 2.92
C ALA A 64 13.09 -2.05 4.30
N ALA A 65 13.19 -0.95 5.05
CA ALA A 65 13.75 -0.97 6.39
C ALA A 65 12.87 -1.79 7.34
N VAL A 66 11.54 -1.65 7.25
CA VAL A 66 10.60 -2.43 8.07
C VAL A 66 10.73 -3.93 7.77
N ARG A 67 10.90 -4.33 6.52
CA ARG A 67 11.14 -5.73 6.16
C ARG A 67 12.37 -6.30 6.86
N ASP A 68 13.50 -5.60 6.78
CA ASP A 68 14.75 -6.05 7.38
C ASP A 68 14.67 -6.14 8.90
N GLU A 69 14.03 -5.16 9.53
CA GLU A 69 13.79 -5.10 10.97
C GLU A 69 12.88 -6.25 11.45
N THR A 70 11.77 -6.47 10.74
CA THR A 70 10.80 -7.51 11.13
C THR A 70 11.33 -8.91 10.87
N GLU A 71 12.13 -9.13 9.81
CA GLU A 71 12.84 -10.40 9.59
C GLU A 71 13.83 -10.68 10.73
N PHE A 72 14.57 -9.68 11.18
CA PHE A 72 15.45 -9.82 12.35
C PHE A 72 14.66 -10.19 13.60
N LEU A 73 13.57 -9.47 13.90
CA LEU A 73 12.72 -9.73 15.07
C LEU A 73 12.09 -11.13 15.02
N TYR A 74 11.57 -11.53 13.87
CA TYR A 74 11.02 -12.88 13.68
C TYR A 74 12.05 -13.93 14.03
N ARG A 75 13.24 -13.87 13.44
CA ARG A 75 14.34 -14.82 13.71
C ARG A 75 14.82 -14.79 15.16
N PHE A 76 14.75 -13.61 15.79
CA PHE A 76 15.06 -13.46 17.20
C PHE A 76 14.06 -14.20 18.08
N VAL A 77 12.77 -13.99 17.86
CA VAL A 77 11.66 -14.65 18.60
C VAL A 77 11.60 -16.16 18.32
N GLU A 78 11.90 -16.59 17.09
CA GLU A 78 11.91 -18.00 16.66
C GLU A 78 12.99 -18.83 17.38
N THR A 79 14.05 -18.19 17.90
CA THR A 79 15.18 -18.91 18.52
C THR A 79 14.72 -19.72 19.76
N PRO A 80 14.88 -21.08 19.80
CA PRO A 80 14.25 -21.95 20.80
C PRO A 80 14.69 -21.76 22.26
N ARG A 81 15.79 -21.05 22.49
CA ARG A 81 16.39 -20.88 23.83
C ARG A 81 15.97 -19.58 24.53
N ARG A 82 15.06 -18.81 23.91
CA ARG A 82 14.64 -17.52 24.47
C ARG A 82 13.26 -17.68 25.08
N GLU A 83 13.18 -17.39 26.37
CA GLU A 83 11.91 -17.26 27.09
C GLU A 83 11.37 -15.86 26.83
N ILE A 84 10.50 -15.73 25.84
CA ILE A 84 9.79 -14.49 25.53
C ILE A 84 8.38 -14.63 26.10
N GLY A 85 8.21 -14.16 27.32
CA GLY A 85 6.90 -14.20 27.99
C GLY A 85 6.27 -15.60 28.09
N LEU A 86 4.94 -15.67 28.01
CA LEU A 86 4.19 -16.90 27.92
C LEU A 86 4.19 -17.44 26.48
N PHE A 87 3.87 -18.73 26.29
CA PHE A 87 3.81 -19.37 24.96
C PHE A 87 2.93 -18.57 23.96
N ASP A 88 1.77 -18.13 24.41
CA ASP A 88 0.83 -17.35 23.57
C ASP A 88 1.42 -16.00 23.13
N GLU A 89 2.24 -15.37 23.96
CA GLU A 89 2.93 -14.11 23.62
C GLU A 89 3.96 -14.34 22.53
N ARG A 90 4.74 -15.39 22.64
CA ARG A 90 5.72 -15.79 21.64
C ARG A 90 5.08 -16.05 20.28
N GLU A 91 4.00 -16.83 20.23
CA GLU A 91 3.27 -17.13 19.00
C GLU A 91 2.65 -15.85 18.38
N TYR A 92 2.13 -14.94 19.22
CA TYR A 92 1.66 -13.62 18.77
C TYR A 92 2.80 -12.83 18.10
N PHE A 93 3.98 -12.75 18.72
CA PHE A 93 5.10 -12.00 18.12
C PHE A 93 5.63 -12.65 16.84
N LEU A 94 5.64 -13.97 16.74
CA LEU A 94 5.92 -14.64 15.48
C LEU A 94 4.91 -14.29 14.40
N GLY A 95 3.62 -14.32 14.72
CA GLY A 95 2.55 -13.92 13.81
C GLY A 95 2.65 -12.44 13.41
N GLU A 96 2.84 -11.55 14.37
CA GLU A 96 2.86 -10.10 14.15
C GLU A 96 4.07 -9.64 13.33
N THR A 97 5.27 -10.12 13.67
CA THR A 97 6.48 -9.79 12.90
C THR A 97 6.42 -10.35 11.49
N ALA A 98 5.86 -11.55 11.31
CA ALA A 98 5.64 -12.14 10.00
C ALA A 98 4.58 -11.35 9.18
N LEU A 99 3.49 -10.89 9.81
CA LEU A 99 2.48 -10.05 9.16
C LEU A 99 3.08 -8.73 8.66
N LEU A 100 3.89 -8.07 9.49
CA LEU A 100 4.58 -6.83 9.13
C LEU A 100 5.60 -7.07 8.00
N ALA A 101 6.38 -8.16 8.07
CA ALA A 101 7.32 -8.52 7.01
C ALA A 101 6.60 -8.81 5.68
N GLY A 102 5.51 -9.58 5.72
CA GLY A 102 4.70 -9.87 4.54
C GLY A 102 4.07 -8.62 3.94
N THR A 103 3.54 -7.72 4.78
CA THR A 103 3.00 -6.44 4.33
C THR A 103 4.07 -5.57 3.67
N ALA A 104 5.27 -5.50 4.26
CA ALA A 104 6.41 -4.79 3.67
C ALA A 104 6.84 -5.40 2.32
N CYS A 105 6.92 -6.73 2.23
CA CYS A 105 7.23 -7.43 0.98
C CYS A 105 6.19 -7.16 -0.10
N ARG A 106 4.88 -7.16 0.23
CA ARG A 106 3.80 -6.81 -0.69
C ARG A 106 3.96 -5.39 -1.23
N GLN A 107 4.21 -4.40 -0.36
CA GLN A 107 4.44 -3.00 -0.76
C GLN A 107 5.69 -2.84 -1.65
N LEU A 108 6.69 -3.70 -1.48
CA LEU A 108 7.89 -3.76 -2.32
C LEU A 108 7.69 -4.59 -3.59
N SER A 109 6.48 -5.04 -3.88
CA SER A 109 6.12 -5.92 -5.01
C SER A 109 6.88 -7.27 -5.01
N ARG A 110 7.31 -7.75 -3.83
CA ARG A 110 7.97 -9.04 -3.63
C ARG A 110 6.92 -10.11 -3.26
N ARG A 111 6.07 -10.48 -4.21
CA ARG A 111 4.89 -11.33 -3.96
C ARG A 111 5.23 -12.68 -3.35
N ASP A 112 6.17 -13.42 -3.92
CA ASP A 112 6.54 -14.74 -3.43
C ASP A 112 7.03 -14.70 -1.97
N GLU A 113 7.80 -13.68 -1.62
CA GLU A 113 8.24 -13.46 -0.24
C GLU A 113 7.06 -13.09 0.67
N ALA A 114 6.13 -12.25 0.19
CA ALA A 114 4.94 -11.85 0.95
C ALA A 114 4.08 -13.07 1.30
N HIS A 115 3.81 -13.96 0.35
CA HIS A 115 3.08 -15.22 0.59
C HIS A 115 3.72 -16.07 1.69
N LEU A 116 5.05 -16.29 1.62
CA LEU A 116 5.77 -17.05 2.64
C LEU A 116 5.64 -16.43 4.03
N TRP A 117 5.70 -15.10 4.12
CA TRP A 117 5.53 -14.40 5.38
C TRP A 117 4.09 -14.44 5.89
N PHE A 118 3.09 -14.33 5.01
CA PHE A 118 1.68 -14.45 5.39
C PHE A 118 1.33 -15.87 5.88
N ASP A 119 1.91 -16.91 5.32
CA ASP A 119 1.74 -18.29 5.82
C ASP A 119 2.36 -18.46 7.21
N ARG A 120 3.52 -17.85 7.48
CA ARG A 120 4.13 -17.82 8.82
C ARG A 120 3.29 -17.03 9.81
N ALA A 121 2.71 -15.91 9.39
CA ALA A 121 1.81 -15.11 10.21
C ALA A 121 0.57 -15.92 10.60
N GLU A 122 -0.03 -16.64 9.65
CA GLU A 122 -1.16 -17.52 9.90
C GLU A 122 -0.83 -18.63 10.91
N ALA A 123 0.33 -19.25 10.76
CA ALA A 123 0.79 -20.30 11.67
C ALA A 123 0.93 -19.78 13.11
N GLY A 124 1.52 -18.57 13.30
CA GLY A 124 1.64 -17.95 14.62
C GLY A 124 0.27 -17.58 15.20
N PHE A 125 -0.58 -16.88 14.43
CA PHE A 125 -1.87 -16.39 14.94
C PHE A 125 -2.88 -17.49 15.26
N ARG A 126 -2.83 -18.66 14.63
CA ARG A 126 -3.73 -19.78 14.95
C ARG A 126 -3.69 -20.22 16.40
N HIS A 127 -2.61 -19.95 17.10
CA HIS A 127 -2.36 -20.37 18.48
C HIS A 127 -2.51 -19.24 19.50
N THR A 128 -2.91 -18.04 19.05
CA THR A 128 -3.10 -16.89 19.95
C THR A 128 -4.52 -16.83 20.53
N VAL A 129 -4.65 -16.19 21.69
CA VAL A 129 -5.96 -16.00 22.37
C VAL A 129 -6.90 -15.15 21.51
N ASN A 130 -6.37 -14.20 20.72
CA ASN A 130 -7.14 -13.32 19.84
C ASN A 130 -7.05 -13.73 18.37
N ALA A 131 -6.95 -15.02 18.08
CA ALA A 131 -6.72 -15.57 16.74
C ALA A 131 -7.67 -14.97 15.68
N VAL A 132 -8.94 -14.77 16.01
CA VAL A 132 -9.93 -14.23 15.03
C VAL A 132 -9.56 -12.83 14.57
N GLY A 133 -9.20 -11.92 15.49
CA GLY A 133 -8.81 -10.55 15.14
C GLY A 133 -7.51 -10.50 14.35
N ASP A 134 -6.51 -11.27 14.77
CA ASP A 134 -5.20 -11.33 14.12
C ASP A 134 -5.28 -11.95 12.72
N LEU A 135 -6.05 -13.04 12.57
CA LEU A 135 -6.33 -13.66 11.27
C LEU A 135 -7.17 -12.76 10.36
N SER A 136 -8.06 -11.93 10.92
CA SER A 136 -8.80 -10.94 10.12
C SER A 136 -7.86 -9.87 9.56
N ARG A 137 -6.86 -9.40 10.33
CA ARG A 137 -5.82 -8.48 9.83
C ARG A 137 -4.99 -9.10 8.70
N LEU A 138 -4.63 -10.38 8.85
CA LEU A 138 -3.97 -11.14 7.79
C LEU A 138 -4.88 -11.29 6.56
N GLY A 139 -6.16 -11.60 6.76
CA GLY A 139 -7.17 -11.67 5.69
C GLY A 139 -7.26 -10.38 4.88
N TYR A 140 -7.22 -9.23 5.55
CA TYR A 140 -7.16 -7.94 4.87
C TYR A 140 -5.92 -7.80 3.97
N GLN A 141 -4.73 -8.21 4.43
CA GLN A 141 -3.50 -8.13 3.61
C GLN A 141 -3.58 -9.04 2.37
N ARG A 142 -4.14 -10.25 2.53
CA ARG A 142 -4.38 -11.15 1.40
C ARG A 142 -5.42 -10.60 0.42
N LEU A 143 -6.46 -9.89 0.89
CA LEU A 143 -7.41 -9.21 0.00
C LEU A 143 -6.77 -8.02 -0.73
N ALA A 144 -5.93 -7.25 -0.05
CA ALA A 144 -5.19 -6.16 -0.68
C ALA A 144 -4.25 -6.69 -1.79
N GLU A 145 -3.62 -7.86 -1.58
CA GLU A 145 -2.83 -8.53 -2.61
C GLU A 145 -3.67 -8.95 -3.82
N ARG A 146 -4.84 -9.54 -3.60
CA ARG A 146 -5.78 -9.88 -4.70
C ARG A 146 -6.25 -8.64 -5.45
N PHE A 147 -6.44 -7.52 -4.77
CA PHE A 147 -6.74 -6.24 -5.43
C PHE A 147 -5.58 -5.81 -6.35
N GLU A 148 -4.34 -5.92 -5.90
CA GLU A 148 -3.14 -5.63 -6.72
C GLU A 148 -3.00 -6.60 -7.91
N GLU A 149 -3.51 -7.84 -7.79
CA GLU A 149 -3.61 -8.83 -8.86
C GLU A 149 -4.81 -8.61 -9.79
N ARG A 150 -5.56 -7.52 -9.63
CA ARG A 150 -6.77 -7.19 -10.40
C ARG A 150 -7.90 -8.20 -10.27
N GLN A 151 -7.94 -8.98 -9.19
CA GLN A 151 -9.04 -9.91 -8.89
C GLN A 151 -10.18 -9.17 -8.17
N ILE A 152 -10.70 -8.12 -8.80
CA ILE A 152 -11.63 -7.17 -8.17
C ILE A 152 -12.93 -7.83 -7.73
N ASP A 153 -13.48 -8.76 -8.54
CA ASP A 153 -14.70 -9.48 -8.19
C ASP A 153 -14.52 -10.30 -6.91
N VAL A 154 -13.38 -10.99 -6.76
CA VAL A 154 -13.05 -11.76 -5.55
C VAL A 154 -12.93 -10.85 -4.32
N VAL A 155 -12.32 -9.67 -4.50
CA VAL A 155 -12.21 -8.67 -3.42
C VAL A 155 -13.59 -8.22 -2.98
N LEU A 156 -14.47 -7.82 -3.91
CA LEU A 156 -15.84 -7.36 -3.59
C LEU A 156 -16.70 -8.47 -2.97
N GLU A 157 -16.49 -9.73 -3.33
CA GLU A 157 -17.19 -10.88 -2.75
C GLU A 157 -16.79 -11.13 -1.28
N LEU A 158 -15.50 -11.05 -0.97
CA LEU A 158 -14.97 -11.42 0.36
C LEU A 158 -14.95 -10.27 1.37
N LEU A 159 -14.90 -9.02 0.91
CA LEU A 159 -14.86 -7.83 1.78
C LEU A 159 -16.01 -7.75 2.81
N PRO A 160 -17.28 -8.05 2.48
CA PRO A 160 -18.37 -7.93 3.45
C PRO A 160 -18.19 -8.80 4.69
N SER A 161 -17.73 -10.04 4.52
CA SER A 161 -17.50 -10.97 5.63
C SER A 161 -16.35 -10.52 6.53
N LEU A 162 -15.30 -9.98 5.95
CA LEU A 162 -14.15 -9.44 6.68
C LEU A 162 -14.53 -8.16 7.44
N LEU A 163 -15.30 -7.27 6.81
CA LEU A 163 -15.82 -6.06 7.43
C LEU A 163 -16.69 -6.37 8.65
N GLU A 164 -17.54 -7.39 8.56
CA GLU A 164 -18.36 -7.86 9.67
C GLU A 164 -17.51 -8.43 10.80
N SER A 165 -16.45 -9.17 10.48
CA SER A 165 -15.50 -9.66 11.48
C SER A 165 -14.85 -8.52 12.26
N PHE A 166 -14.39 -7.46 11.60
CA PHE A 166 -13.80 -6.31 12.28
C PHE A 166 -14.83 -5.54 13.11
N ARG A 167 -16.07 -5.40 12.64
CA ARG A 167 -17.15 -4.75 13.39
C ARG A 167 -17.52 -5.52 14.66
N SER A 168 -17.66 -6.85 14.55
CA SER A 168 -17.99 -7.70 15.71
C SER A 168 -16.89 -7.71 16.77
N LEU A 169 -15.65 -7.43 16.39
CA LEU A 169 -14.50 -7.34 17.27
C LEU A 169 -14.21 -5.90 17.76
N ASP A 170 -15.03 -4.93 17.38
CA ASP A 170 -14.84 -3.51 17.70
C ASP A 170 -13.49 -2.94 17.19
N MET A 171 -13.02 -3.45 16.04
CA MET A 171 -11.80 -3.04 15.36
C MET A 171 -12.12 -1.95 14.32
N ALA A 172 -12.53 -0.78 14.80
CA ALA A 172 -13.10 0.28 13.96
C ALA A 172 -12.13 0.81 12.90
N GLU A 173 -10.83 0.93 13.21
CA GLU A 173 -9.82 1.38 12.26
C GLU A 173 -9.61 0.37 11.13
N ASP A 174 -9.55 -0.92 11.45
CA ASP A 174 -9.39 -1.98 10.44
C ASP A 174 -10.65 -2.14 9.58
N ALA A 175 -11.84 -1.92 10.18
CA ALA A 175 -13.09 -1.82 9.42
C ALA A 175 -13.05 -0.66 8.40
N LEU A 176 -12.47 0.49 8.75
CA LEU A 176 -12.30 1.61 7.81
C LEU A 176 -11.30 1.29 6.70
N LYS A 177 -10.22 0.53 6.99
CA LYS A 177 -9.29 0.04 5.95
C LYS A 177 -9.99 -0.88 4.96
N CYS A 178 -10.88 -1.77 5.42
CA CYS A 178 -11.71 -2.59 4.53
C CYS A 178 -12.64 -1.73 3.66
N ARG A 179 -13.30 -0.73 4.24
CA ARG A 179 -14.12 0.22 3.47
C ARG A 179 -13.29 0.99 2.46
N PHE A 180 -12.04 1.31 2.80
CA PHE A 180 -11.11 1.97 1.89
C PHE A 180 -10.79 1.09 0.67
N LEU A 181 -10.52 -0.20 0.90
CA LEU A 181 -10.30 -1.16 -0.17
C LEU A 181 -11.56 -1.35 -1.05
N GLU A 182 -12.76 -1.33 -0.44
CA GLU A 182 -14.02 -1.32 -1.18
C GLU A 182 -14.13 -0.09 -2.09
N GLY A 183 -13.83 1.09 -1.57
CA GLY A 183 -13.83 2.32 -2.36
C GLY A 183 -12.88 2.26 -3.56
N LEU A 184 -11.67 1.71 -3.37
CA LEU A 184 -10.73 1.48 -4.46
C LEU A 184 -11.26 0.47 -5.48
N ALA A 185 -11.86 -0.64 -5.03
CA ALA A 185 -12.45 -1.66 -5.90
C ALA A 185 -13.60 -1.09 -6.76
N LEU A 186 -14.44 -0.23 -6.17
CA LEU A 186 -15.50 0.47 -6.89
C LEU A 186 -14.97 1.46 -7.93
N MET A 187 -13.80 2.08 -7.71
CA MET A 187 -13.15 2.89 -8.73
C MET A 187 -12.70 2.04 -9.93
N GLU A 188 -12.14 0.86 -9.68
CA GLU A 188 -11.69 -0.07 -10.73
C GLU A 188 -12.86 -0.62 -11.58
N THR A 189 -14.05 -0.70 -11.00
CA THR A 189 -15.28 -1.13 -11.71
C THR A 189 -16.10 0.04 -12.30
N ASP A 190 -15.55 1.26 -12.29
CA ASP A 190 -16.20 2.49 -12.77
C ASP A 190 -17.49 2.86 -12.00
N GLU A 191 -17.67 2.32 -10.79
CA GLU A 191 -18.80 2.64 -9.92
C GLU A 191 -18.53 3.93 -9.10
N LEU A 192 -18.15 5.00 -9.80
CA LEU A 192 -17.60 6.21 -9.21
C LEU A 192 -18.53 6.89 -8.18
N ALA A 193 -19.84 6.91 -8.43
CA ALA A 193 -20.81 7.50 -7.50
C ALA A 193 -20.87 6.74 -6.16
N ARG A 194 -20.74 5.41 -6.18
CA ARG A 194 -20.66 4.59 -4.97
C ARG A 194 -19.32 4.79 -4.26
N ALA A 195 -18.22 4.86 -5.01
CA ALA A 195 -16.91 5.14 -4.47
C ALA A 195 -16.87 6.50 -3.74
N VAL A 196 -17.48 7.54 -4.30
CA VAL A 196 -17.64 8.86 -3.63
C VAL A 196 -18.32 8.69 -2.27
N HIS A 197 -19.43 8.00 -2.21
CA HIS A 197 -20.18 7.79 -0.95
C HIS A 197 -19.29 7.07 0.09
N VAL A 198 -18.64 5.99 -0.31
CA VAL A 198 -17.74 5.23 0.56
C VAL A 198 -16.61 6.11 1.12
N PHE A 199 -15.93 6.88 0.28
CA PHE A 199 -14.83 7.74 0.77
C PHE A 199 -15.32 8.92 1.62
N GLN A 200 -16.53 9.45 1.39
CA GLN A 200 -17.13 10.46 2.25
C GLN A 200 -17.44 9.88 3.65
N GLU A 201 -18.00 8.67 3.73
CA GLU A 201 -18.22 7.95 5.00
C GLU A 201 -16.90 7.68 5.73
N ILE A 202 -15.86 7.25 5.00
CA ILE A 202 -14.52 7.03 5.59
C ILE A 202 -13.98 8.33 6.18
N ALA A 203 -14.04 9.45 5.46
CA ALA A 203 -13.56 10.73 5.95
C ALA A 203 -14.28 11.18 7.24
N ALA A 204 -15.62 10.99 7.31
CA ALA A 204 -16.40 11.31 8.47
C ALA A 204 -16.05 10.43 9.68
N ASN A 205 -16.02 9.11 9.50
CA ASN A 205 -15.74 8.15 10.57
C ASN A 205 -14.27 8.22 11.04
N ALA A 206 -13.31 8.39 10.12
CA ALA A 206 -11.92 8.57 10.46
C ALA A 206 -11.66 9.86 11.26
N SER A 207 -12.41 10.92 10.96
CA SER A 207 -12.37 12.16 11.74
C SER A 207 -12.86 11.94 13.18
N ALA A 208 -13.94 11.18 13.36
CA ALA A 208 -14.46 10.82 14.68
C ALA A 208 -13.48 9.95 15.49
N LEU A 209 -12.70 9.10 14.81
CA LEU A 209 -11.66 8.27 15.44
C LEU A 209 -10.33 9.03 15.67
N GLY A 210 -10.23 10.29 15.27
CA GLY A 210 -9.00 11.07 15.38
C GLY A 210 -7.86 10.56 14.49
N SER A 211 -8.17 9.96 13.33
CA SER A 211 -7.20 9.45 12.36
C SER A 211 -6.99 10.41 11.17
N PRO A 212 -6.13 11.45 11.31
CA PRO A 212 -5.96 12.46 10.26
C PRO A 212 -5.41 11.87 8.96
N ARG A 213 -4.60 10.80 9.03
CA ARG A 213 -4.07 10.13 7.84
C ARG A 213 -5.20 9.52 7.00
N LEU A 214 -6.12 8.77 7.60
CA LEU A 214 -7.26 8.19 6.88
C LEU A 214 -8.20 9.27 6.32
N VAL A 215 -8.41 10.36 7.06
CA VAL A 215 -9.18 11.52 6.57
C VAL A 215 -8.54 12.08 5.30
N ALA A 216 -7.22 12.32 5.34
CA ALA A 216 -6.51 12.89 4.20
C ALA A 216 -6.47 11.94 2.99
N SER A 217 -6.24 10.64 3.23
CA SER A 217 -6.26 9.62 2.18
C SER A 217 -7.65 9.50 1.52
N ALA A 218 -8.73 9.57 2.31
CA ALA A 218 -10.09 9.57 1.76
C ALA A 218 -10.33 10.79 0.86
N TYR A 219 -9.95 12.00 1.30
CA TYR A 219 -10.08 13.21 0.46
C TYR A 219 -9.15 13.20 -0.76
N ALA A 220 -7.96 12.57 -0.68
CA ALA A 220 -7.09 12.40 -1.83
C ALA A 220 -7.76 11.53 -2.91
N ASN A 221 -8.39 10.41 -2.52
CA ASN A 221 -9.15 9.59 -3.46
C ASN A 221 -10.40 10.30 -3.99
N LEU A 222 -11.11 11.04 -3.15
CA LEU A 222 -12.23 11.88 -3.61
C LEU A 222 -11.78 12.90 -4.65
N THR A 223 -10.60 13.51 -4.50
CA THR A 223 -10.03 14.42 -5.51
C THR A 223 -9.86 13.71 -6.84
N HIS A 224 -9.34 12.49 -6.82
CA HIS A 224 -9.13 11.69 -8.03
C HIS A 224 -10.47 11.27 -8.67
N ILE A 225 -11.43 10.77 -7.89
CA ILE A 225 -12.74 10.35 -8.38
C ILE A 225 -13.50 11.54 -9.00
N TYR A 226 -13.55 12.67 -8.33
CA TYR A 226 -14.17 13.88 -8.89
C TYR A 226 -13.44 14.36 -10.13
N GLY A 227 -12.10 14.20 -10.19
CA GLY A 227 -11.33 14.43 -11.40
C GLY A 227 -11.80 13.54 -12.55
N MET A 228 -11.95 12.24 -12.35
CA MET A 228 -12.46 11.28 -13.33
C MET A 228 -13.90 11.62 -13.79
N MET A 229 -14.73 12.15 -12.90
CA MET A 229 -16.10 12.58 -13.20
C MET A 229 -16.17 13.95 -13.90
N GLY A 230 -15.06 14.67 -14.04
CA GLY A 230 -15.03 16.06 -14.53
C GLY A 230 -15.66 17.08 -13.58
N ASP A 231 -15.91 16.69 -12.31
CA ASP A 231 -16.47 17.57 -11.29
C ASP A 231 -15.38 18.46 -10.67
N ALA A 232 -15.20 19.63 -11.27
CA ALA A 232 -14.18 20.58 -10.83
C ALA A 232 -14.42 21.09 -9.39
N GLU A 233 -15.66 21.35 -9.02
CA GLU A 233 -16.00 21.83 -7.68
C GLU A 233 -15.72 20.78 -6.63
N GLY A 234 -16.15 19.54 -6.86
CA GLY A 234 -15.88 18.39 -5.98
C GLY A 234 -14.38 18.14 -5.82
N ALA A 235 -13.62 18.10 -6.91
CA ALA A 235 -12.17 17.87 -6.87
C ALA A 235 -11.42 18.97 -6.12
N MET A 236 -11.74 20.25 -6.37
CA MET A 236 -11.12 21.37 -5.66
C MET A 236 -11.47 21.38 -4.17
N ASN A 237 -12.71 21.06 -3.81
CA ASN A 237 -13.15 20.97 -2.43
C ASN A 237 -12.46 19.83 -1.67
N ALA A 238 -12.35 18.66 -2.30
CA ALA A 238 -11.67 17.50 -1.72
C ALA A 238 -10.16 17.79 -1.55
N SER A 239 -9.49 18.32 -2.57
CA SER A 239 -8.06 18.66 -2.50
C SER A 239 -7.77 19.73 -1.43
N ALA A 240 -8.63 20.75 -1.30
CA ALA A 240 -8.49 21.76 -0.26
C ALA A 240 -8.57 21.20 1.16
N LYS A 241 -9.32 20.11 1.37
CA LYS A 241 -9.37 19.39 2.66
C LYS A 241 -8.19 18.45 2.88
N ALA A 242 -7.70 17.78 1.82
CA ALA A 242 -6.58 16.85 1.91
C ALA A 242 -5.23 17.57 2.14
N LEU A 243 -4.92 18.58 1.33
CA LEU A 243 -3.59 19.19 1.26
C LEU A 243 -3.04 19.73 2.59
N PRO A 244 -3.81 20.44 3.44
CA PRO A 244 -3.29 20.94 4.72
C PRO A 244 -2.90 19.80 5.68
N ILE A 245 -3.66 18.70 5.66
CA ILE A 245 -3.41 17.54 6.52
C ILE A 245 -2.16 16.81 6.01
N LEU A 246 -2.07 16.56 4.71
CA LEU A 246 -0.95 15.85 4.08
C LEU A 246 0.38 16.60 4.24
N ARG A 247 0.37 17.92 4.09
CA ARG A 247 1.55 18.75 4.35
C ARG A 247 2.02 18.67 5.80
N ARG A 248 1.09 18.67 6.76
CA ARG A 248 1.42 18.54 8.18
C ARG A 248 1.97 17.16 8.53
N LEU A 249 1.52 16.11 7.82
CA LEU A 249 2.00 14.74 8.00
C LEU A 249 3.28 14.43 7.20
N ASP A 250 3.74 15.35 6.36
CA ASP A 250 4.82 15.17 5.36
C ASP A 250 4.57 13.93 4.47
N ASP A 251 3.30 13.66 4.14
CA ASP A 251 2.91 12.51 3.34
C ASP A 251 3.05 12.82 1.83
N ARG A 252 4.29 12.67 1.34
CA ARG A 252 4.65 12.98 -0.04
C ARG A 252 3.92 12.10 -1.05
N VAL A 253 3.69 10.82 -0.71
CA VAL A 253 2.96 9.89 -1.58
C VAL A 253 1.54 10.36 -1.82
N ALA A 254 0.81 10.68 -0.75
CA ALA A 254 -0.55 11.15 -0.86
C ALA A 254 -0.65 12.54 -1.50
N LEU A 255 0.36 13.41 -1.29
CA LEU A 255 0.44 14.70 -2.00
C LEU A 255 0.57 14.51 -3.52
N ALA A 256 1.45 13.61 -3.98
CA ALA A 256 1.60 13.28 -5.40
C ALA A 256 0.31 12.69 -6.00
N LYS A 257 -0.42 11.84 -5.24
CA LYS A 257 -1.73 11.33 -5.65
C LYS A 257 -2.80 12.42 -5.80
N VAL A 258 -2.82 13.43 -4.93
CA VAL A 258 -3.71 14.59 -5.09
C VAL A 258 -3.37 15.36 -6.37
N GLN A 259 -2.09 15.57 -6.67
CA GLN A 259 -1.66 16.19 -7.93
C GLN A 259 -2.08 15.38 -9.15
N TRP A 260 -1.96 14.06 -9.09
CA TRP A 260 -2.47 13.17 -10.13
C TRP A 260 -3.99 13.36 -10.34
N GLY A 261 -4.79 13.37 -9.27
CA GLY A 261 -6.25 13.60 -9.37
C GLY A 261 -6.59 14.94 -10.02
N LEU A 262 -5.86 16.02 -9.71
CA LEU A 262 -6.05 17.31 -10.35
C LEU A 262 -5.62 17.31 -11.83
N ALA A 263 -4.57 16.57 -12.18
CA ALA A 263 -4.16 16.38 -13.57
C ALA A 263 -5.23 15.61 -14.37
N THR A 264 -5.87 14.62 -13.76
CA THR A 264 -7.02 13.90 -14.33
C THR A 264 -8.19 14.84 -14.60
N LEU A 265 -8.53 15.72 -13.66
CA LEU A 265 -9.55 16.75 -13.88
C LEU A 265 -9.25 17.63 -15.09
N LEU A 266 -8.01 18.08 -15.26
CA LEU A 266 -7.60 18.86 -16.43
C LEU A 266 -7.79 18.11 -17.75
N ARG A 267 -7.53 16.79 -17.75
CA ARG A 267 -7.79 15.90 -18.87
C ARG A 267 -9.28 15.87 -19.20
N GLU A 268 -10.12 15.53 -18.24
CA GLU A 268 -11.56 15.36 -18.43
C GLU A 268 -12.26 16.68 -18.81
N THR A 269 -11.70 17.83 -18.42
CA THR A 269 -12.19 19.16 -18.83
C THR A 269 -11.58 19.65 -20.16
N GLY A 270 -10.85 18.80 -20.88
CA GLY A 270 -10.29 19.08 -22.21
C GLY A 270 -9.06 19.98 -22.21
N GLN A 271 -8.47 20.26 -21.06
CA GLN A 271 -7.26 21.07 -20.93
C GLN A 271 -5.99 20.21 -21.11
N ILE A 272 -5.90 19.49 -22.24
CA ILE A 272 -4.92 18.41 -22.47
C ILE A 272 -3.47 18.88 -22.25
N GLY A 273 -3.08 20.04 -22.75
CA GLY A 273 -1.72 20.57 -22.57
C GLY A 273 -1.38 20.80 -21.09
N ALA A 274 -2.28 21.40 -20.32
CA ALA A 274 -2.12 21.61 -18.88
C ALA A 274 -2.11 20.27 -18.10
N SER A 275 -2.93 19.31 -18.54
CA SER A 275 -2.98 17.96 -17.96
C SER A 275 -1.65 17.23 -18.11
N ILE A 276 -1.04 17.25 -19.31
CA ILE A 276 0.28 16.63 -19.54
C ILE A 276 1.35 17.22 -18.59
N GLU A 277 1.38 18.56 -18.45
CA GLU A 277 2.35 19.19 -17.55
C GLU A 277 2.09 18.84 -16.07
N ALA A 278 0.83 18.74 -15.66
CA ALA A 278 0.46 18.34 -14.32
C ALA A 278 0.81 16.86 -14.02
N TYR A 279 0.59 15.94 -14.98
CA TYR A 279 1.02 14.55 -14.86
C TYR A 279 2.55 14.45 -14.79
N ARG A 280 3.29 15.20 -15.61
CA ARG A 280 4.76 15.23 -15.54
C ARG A 280 5.26 15.78 -14.19
N GLN A 281 4.53 16.71 -13.57
CA GLN A 281 4.86 17.13 -12.21
C GLN A 281 4.64 16.00 -11.21
N ALA A 282 3.52 15.28 -11.28
CA ALA A 282 3.26 14.11 -10.43
C ALA A 282 4.32 13.01 -10.65
N GLN A 283 4.79 12.79 -11.89
CA GLN A 283 5.90 11.86 -12.16
C GLN A 283 7.17 12.26 -11.39
N ARG A 284 7.56 13.54 -11.44
CA ARG A 284 8.74 14.05 -10.70
C ARG A 284 8.58 13.89 -9.19
N ASP A 285 7.37 14.12 -8.67
CA ASP A 285 7.07 13.94 -7.25
C ASP A 285 7.19 12.47 -6.84
N PHE A 286 6.64 11.53 -7.64
CA PHE A 286 6.81 10.09 -7.43
C PHE A 286 8.27 9.62 -7.60
N GLU A 287 9.01 10.21 -8.53
CA GLU A 287 10.44 9.89 -8.72
C GLU A 287 11.25 10.26 -7.47
N SER A 288 10.97 11.41 -6.86
CA SER A 288 11.64 11.86 -5.64
C SER A 288 11.46 10.94 -4.42
N ILE A 289 10.44 10.09 -4.45
CA ILE A 289 10.09 9.13 -3.38
C ILE A 289 10.25 7.67 -3.82
N GLY A 290 10.72 7.41 -5.04
CA GLY A 290 11.03 6.07 -5.56
C GLY A 290 9.81 5.20 -5.91
N MET A 291 8.64 5.79 -6.19
CA MET A 291 7.39 5.09 -6.53
C MET A 291 7.37 4.66 -8.00
N ARG A 292 8.18 3.67 -8.34
CA ARG A 292 8.45 3.24 -9.74
C ARG A 292 7.19 2.78 -10.48
N ALA A 293 6.30 2.06 -9.82
CA ALA A 293 5.06 1.57 -10.43
C ALA A 293 4.12 2.73 -10.85
N ASP A 294 3.95 3.72 -9.95
CA ASP A 294 3.12 4.90 -10.24
C ASP A 294 3.71 5.75 -11.37
N ILE A 295 5.04 5.86 -11.43
CA ILE A 295 5.73 6.54 -12.55
C ILE A 295 5.44 5.82 -13.87
N ALA A 296 5.56 4.48 -13.90
CA ALA A 296 5.30 3.71 -15.11
C ALA A 296 3.83 3.84 -15.58
N ALA A 297 2.88 3.83 -14.65
CA ALA A 297 1.47 4.05 -14.96
C ALA A 297 1.25 5.47 -15.53
N LEU A 298 1.84 6.51 -14.92
CA LEU A 298 1.74 7.88 -15.43
C LEU A 298 2.42 8.08 -16.79
N ASN A 299 3.54 7.40 -17.07
CA ASN A 299 4.16 7.42 -18.38
C ASN A 299 3.16 6.95 -19.47
N LEU A 300 2.38 5.89 -19.20
CA LEU A 300 1.38 5.41 -20.15
C LEU A 300 0.22 6.40 -20.32
N VAL A 301 -0.24 7.04 -19.24
CA VAL A 301 -1.29 8.08 -19.31
C VAL A 301 -0.80 9.29 -20.14
N VAL A 302 0.44 9.73 -19.92
CA VAL A 302 1.04 10.83 -20.70
C VAL A 302 1.24 10.42 -22.17
N ALA A 303 1.66 9.17 -22.42
CA ALA A 303 1.81 8.66 -23.78
C ALA A 303 0.49 8.66 -24.54
N ASP A 304 -0.60 8.22 -23.92
CA ASP A 304 -1.95 8.25 -24.48
C ASP A 304 -2.35 9.67 -24.92
N LEU A 305 -2.21 10.65 -24.01
CA LEU A 305 -2.50 12.05 -24.30
C LEU A 305 -1.61 12.66 -25.40
N LEU A 306 -0.37 12.23 -25.47
CA LEU A 306 0.55 12.67 -26.54
C LEU A 306 0.16 12.09 -27.89
N LEU A 307 -0.32 10.83 -27.94
CA LEU A 307 -0.85 10.20 -29.16
C LEU A 307 -2.10 10.92 -29.64
N GLU A 308 -3.03 11.29 -28.76
CA GLU A 308 -4.20 12.09 -29.08
C GLU A 308 -3.82 13.43 -29.73
N GLN A 309 -2.65 13.99 -29.39
CA GLN A 309 -2.12 15.23 -29.99
C GLN A 309 -1.25 15.00 -31.24
N GLY A 310 -1.08 13.77 -31.71
CA GLY A 310 -0.18 13.45 -32.83
C GLY A 310 1.31 13.61 -32.52
N ARG A 311 1.69 13.60 -31.24
CA ARG A 311 3.07 13.73 -30.75
C ARG A 311 3.72 12.35 -30.57
N ASP A 312 3.64 11.51 -31.60
CA ASP A 312 4.00 10.08 -31.57
C ASP A 312 5.43 9.80 -31.04
N ARG A 313 6.41 10.66 -31.42
CA ARG A 313 7.79 10.47 -30.93
C ARG A 313 7.91 10.62 -29.42
N GLU A 314 7.22 11.58 -28.85
CA GLU A 314 7.25 11.83 -27.41
C GLU A 314 6.50 10.72 -26.69
N ALA A 315 5.35 10.27 -27.21
CA ALA A 315 4.62 9.13 -26.66
C ALA A 315 5.47 7.86 -26.61
N LEU A 316 6.24 7.57 -27.67
CA LEU A 316 7.15 6.43 -27.69
C LEU A 316 8.24 6.50 -26.61
N LEU A 317 8.73 7.70 -26.29
CA LEU A 317 9.71 7.89 -25.21
C LEU A 317 9.09 7.58 -23.83
N GLU A 318 7.87 8.03 -23.60
CA GLU A 318 7.14 7.73 -22.34
C GLU A 318 6.89 6.21 -22.21
N ILE A 319 6.43 5.55 -23.28
CA ILE A 319 6.22 4.10 -23.28
C ILE A 319 7.54 3.36 -23.03
N ALA A 320 8.62 3.75 -23.74
CA ALA A 320 9.93 3.11 -23.56
C ALA A 320 10.48 3.25 -22.13
N ALA A 321 10.18 4.38 -21.46
CA ALA A 321 10.54 4.58 -20.06
C ALA A 321 9.74 3.69 -19.09
N ALA A 322 8.49 3.38 -19.40
CA ALA A 322 7.64 2.52 -18.57
C ALA A 322 8.01 1.03 -18.64
N LEU A 323 8.41 0.54 -19.82
CA LEU A 323 8.56 -0.90 -20.10
C LEU A 323 9.50 -1.66 -19.15
N PRO A 324 10.70 -1.16 -18.79
CA PRO A 324 11.60 -1.88 -17.88
C PRO A 324 10.95 -2.09 -16.50
N VAL A 325 10.21 -1.09 -16.02
CA VAL A 325 9.53 -1.16 -14.72
C VAL A 325 8.34 -2.12 -14.77
N ILE A 326 7.55 -2.05 -15.84
CA ILE A 326 6.41 -2.95 -16.09
C ILE A 326 6.89 -4.41 -16.11
N SER A 327 8.00 -4.68 -16.81
CA SER A 327 8.61 -6.01 -16.89
C SER A 327 9.10 -6.49 -15.53
N GLU A 328 9.92 -5.69 -14.87
CA GLU A 328 10.52 -6.03 -13.56
C GLU A 328 9.47 -6.29 -12.48
N LEU A 329 8.43 -5.45 -12.42
CA LEU A 329 7.36 -5.54 -11.43
C LEU A 329 6.19 -6.43 -11.87
N LYS A 330 6.27 -7.07 -13.05
CA LYS A 330 5.23 -7.94 -13.63
C LYS A 330 3.85 -7.27 -13.68
N MET A 331 3.80 -6.00 -14.08
CA MET A 331 2.59 -5.18 -14.19
C MET A 331 1.82 -5.57 -15.48
N ALA A 332 1.14 -6.70 -15.48
CA ALA A 332 0.49 -7.25 -16.68
C ALA A 332 -0.56 -6.33 -17.32
N PRO A 333 -1.45 -5.64 -16.58
CA PRO A 333 -2.42 -4.70 -17.17
C PRO A 333 -1.75 -3.52 -17.87
N GLU A 334 -0.74 -2.93 -17.25
CA GLU A 334 0.04 -1.83 -17.80
C GLU A 334 0.85 -2.27 -19.02
N GLY A 335 1.36 -3.51 -19.02
CA GLY A 335 2.00 -4.12 -20.17
C GLY A 335 1.06 -4.25 -21.38
N MET A 336 -0.19 -4.66 -21.16
CA MET A 336 -1.21 -4.70 -22.21
C MET A 336 -1.60 -3.31 -22.71
N ALA A 337 -1.70 -2.32 -21.81
CA ALA A 337 -1.93 -0.93 -22.19
C ALA A 337 -0.76 -0.39 -23.04
N ALA A 338 0.48 -0.63 -22.64
CA ALA A 338 1.65 -0.24 -23.41
C ALA A 338 1.68 -0.84 -24.82
N LEU A 339 1.29 -2.13 -24.97
CA LEU A 339 1.13 -2.78 -26.29
C LEU A 339 0.08 -2.10 -27.16
N THR A 340 -1.07 -1.74 -26.57
CA THR A 340 -2.15 -1.08 -27.28
C THR A 340 -1.70 0.28 -27.80
N LEU A 341 -1.09 1.10 -26.95
CA LEU A 341 -0.55 2.41 -27.32
C LEU A 341 0.54 2.31 -28.39
N LEU A 342 1.43 1.31 -28.30
CA LEU A 342 2.41 1.05 -29.35
C LEU A 342 1.76 0.69 -30.69
N ARG A 343 0.74 -0.14 -30.72
CA ARG A 343 0.00 -0.48 -31.94
C ARG A 343 -0.67 0.75 -32.55
N GLU A 344 -1.19 1.65 -31.75
CA GLU A 344 -1.78 2.90 -32.23
C GLU A 344 -0.74 3.84 -32.82
N SER A 345 0.37 4.06 -32.12
CA SER A 345 1.48 4.87 -32.63
C SER A 345 2.05 4.32 -33.96
N THR A 346 1.97 2.98 -34.18
CA THR A 346 2.45 2.34 -35.39
C THR A 346 1.55 2.49 -36.59
N ARG A 347 0.27 2.79 -36.40
CA ARG A 347 -0.67 3.04 -37.51
C ARG A 347 -0.35 4.32 -38.28
N HIS A 348 0.42 5.23 -37.69
CA HIS A 348 0.71 6.54 -38.26
C HIS A 348 2.15 6.71 -38.79
N GLN A 349 3.07 5.81 -38.48
CA GLN A 349 4.47 5.87 -39.00
C GLN A 349 5.11 4.47 -39.11
N GLU A 350 6.12 4.32 -40.02
CA GLU A 350 6.98 3.12 -40.07
C GLU A 350 7.78 2.96 -38.78
N VAL A 351 7.29 2.08 -37.91
CA VAL A 351 7.75 1.97 -36.53
C VAL A 351 8.93 1.08 -36.34
N ASN A 352 9.75 1.49 -35.40
CA ASN A 352 10.87 0.82 -34.83
C ASN A 352 10.54 -0.64 -34.42
N ARG A 353 10.83 -1.57 -35.33
CA ARG A 353 10.67 -3.02 -35.18
C ARG A 353 11.42 -3.58 -33.95
N GLN A 354 12.29 -2.78 -33.33
CA GLN A 354 13.05 -3.19 -32.17
C GLN A 354 12.22 -3.13 -30.89
N ALA A 355 11.46 -2.05 -30.66
CA ALA A 355 10.56 -1.93 -29.50
C ALA A 355 9.46 -3.00 -29.51
N LEU A 356 8.92 -3.31 -30.71
CA LEU A 356 7.95 -4.40 -30.88
C LEU A 356 8.56 -5.77 -30.59
N ARG A 357 9.84 -6.02 -30.91
CA ARG A 357 10.52 -7.29 -30.60
C ARG A 357 10.83 -7.43 -29.12
N GLU A 358 11.25 -6.36 -28.46
CA GLU A 358 11.49 -6.35 -27.01
C GLU A 358 10.21 -6.63 -26.22
N LEU A 359 9.09 -6.04 -26.61
CA LEU A 359 7.78 -6.32 -26.04
C LEU A 359 7.28 -7.75 -26.35
N HIS A 360 7.50 -8.24 -27.55
CA HIS A 360 7.09 -9.60 -27.90
C HIS A 360 7.87 -10.63 -27.08
N GLY A 361 9.16 -10.43 -26.89
CA GLY A 361 9.98 -11.26 -25.99
C GLY A 361 9.47 -11.24 -24.56
N TYR A 362 9.10 -10.07 -24.04
CA TYR A 362 8.52 -9.94 -22.70
C TYR A 362 7.20 -10.74 -22.53
N PHE A 363 6.32 -10.73 -23.54
CA PHE A 363 5.07 -11.50 -23.46
C PHE A 363 5.26 -13.01 -23.67
N GLU A 364 6.30 -13.44 -24.38
CA GLU A 364 6.68 -14.86 -24.46
C GLU A 364 7.18 -15.39 -23.10
N GLU A 365 7.86 -14.55 -22.31
CA GLU A 365 8.31 -14.88 -20.95
C GLU A 365 7.19 -14.88 -19.89
N LEU A 366 6.04 -14.22 -20.16
CA LEU A 366 4.87 -14.19 -19.28
C LEU A 366 3.86 -15.32 -19.55
N GLN A 367 4.02 -16.09 -20.64
CA GLN A 367 3.18 -17.28 -20.87
C GLN A 367 3.69 -18.44 -20.01
N PRO A 368 2.78 -19.12 -19.24
CA PRO A 368 3.14 -20.19 -18.33
C PRO A 368 3.69 -21.42 -19.05
#